data_c74fd229fe2381d93727623aa354468b
#
_entry.id   c74fd229fe2381d93727623aa354468b
#
_cell.length_a   1.000
_cell.length_b   1.000
_cell.length_c   1.000
_cell.angle_alpha   90.00
_cell.angle_beta   90.00
_cell.angle_gamma   90.00
#
_symmetry.space_group_name_H-M   'P 1'
#
loop_
_entity.id
_entity.type
_entity.pdbx_description
1 polymer ?
#
loop_
_entity_poly.entity_id
_entity_poly.type
_entity_poly.pdbx_seq_one_letter_code
_entity_poly.pdbx_strand_id
1 'polypeptide(L)'
;MIQNNSYRRDKNLWTENNDGPQISYYRGQNENDEARFVVSSIQELMQSQHFGYGDFAILYRTNAQSRVMEETLVKANVPYTIVGGHKFYDRKEIRDLLAYLTLIANPADAISLERVINEPKRGIGSGSLEKLRGFADENGWSELDAAKNVDVANEISGRARGAISGFATTIDKLQEVAAHSTVTELAEQILDTTGYMANLKASRSLEAETRIENIEEFLSVTKQFDDHYDVEESDSNNRVVDFFG
;
A
#
# COMPACT_ATOMS: atom_id res chain seq x y z
N MET A 1 23.72 16.40 20.73
CA MET A 1 23.46 15.64 19.49
C MET A 1 23.18 16.53 18.28
N ILE A 2 22.23 17.44 18.35
CA ILE A 2 21.82 18.31 17.21
C ILE A 2 22.93 19.24 16.69
N GLN A 3 23.89 19.62 17.53
CA GLN A 3 25.02 20.50 17.13
C GLN A 3 26.00 19.87 16.12
N ASN A 4 25.96 18.55 15.95
CA ASN A 4 26.84 17.83 15.01
C ASN A 4 26.23 17.63 13.61
N ASN A 5 25.04 18.20 13.34
CA ASN A 5 24.41 18.13 12.03
C ASN A 5 24.77 19.36 11.19
N SER A 6 25.62 19.18 10.17
CA SER A 6 26.10 20.21 9.26
C SER A 6 25.03 20.85 8.34
N TYR A 7 23.88 20.20 8.17
CA TYR A 7 22.74 20.69 7.37
C TYR A 7 21.60 21.28 8.21
N ARG A 8 21.89 21.62 9.45
CA ARG A 8 20.90 22.17 10.38
C ARG A 8 20.56 23.62 10.00
N ARG A 9 19.26 23.97 10.03
CA ARG A 9 18.83 25.36 10.16
C ARG A 9 18.94 25.76 11.65
N ASP A 10 19.64 26.86 11.94
CA ASP A 10 19.74 27.33 13.32
C ASP A 10 18.36 27.75 13.86
N LYS A 11 17.83 26.91 14.74
CA LYS A 11 16.60 27.15 15.50
C LYS A 11 16.92 26.91 16.97
N ASN A 12 16.68 27.93 17.79
CA ASN A 12 16.66 27.77 19.23
C ASN A 12 15.23 27.40 19.65
N LEU A 13 15.09 26.22 20.24
CA LEU A 13 13.83 25.84 20.86
C LEU A 13 13.68 26.60 22.18
N TRP A 14 12.54 27.19 22.39
CA TRP A 14 12.18 27.88 23.63
C TRP A 14 10.75 27.53 24.01
N THR A 15 10.42 27.69 25.27
CA THR A 15 9.08 27.47 25.81
C THR A 15 8.82 28.45 26.94
N GLU A 16 7.57 28.85 27.12
CA GLU A 16 7.09 29.61 28.28
C GLU A 16 6.47 28.66 29.35
N ASN A 17 6.36 27.37 29.00
CA ASN A 17 5.85 26.38 29.94
C ASN A 17 6.87 26.07 31.04
N ASN A 18 6.35 25.73 32.23
CA ASN A 18 7.18 25.21 33.30
C ASN A 18 7.80 23.86 32.93
N ASP A 19 8.82 23.44 33.70
CA ASP A 19 9.41 22.11 33.56
C ASP A 19 8.35 21.02 33.74
N GLY A 20 8.28 20.14 32.75
CA GLY A 20 7.40 18.97 32.75
C GLY A 20 8.05 17.75 33.41
N PRO A 21 7.39 16.59 33.35
CA PRO A 21 7.98 15.32 33.79
C PRO A 21 9.23 15.01 32.97
N GLN A 22 10.12 14.21 33.56
CA GLN A 22 11.33 13.76 32.86
C GLN A 22 10.96 12.92 31.62
N ILE A 23 11.82 12.98 30.59
CA ILE A 23 11.67 12.16 29.39
C ILE A 23 11.82 10.68 29.79
N SER A 24 10.80 9.89 29.45
CA SER A 24 10.84 8.45 29.60
C SER A 24 11.44 7.80 28.36
N TYR A 25 12.24 6.77 28.54
CA TYR A 25 12.80 5.98 27.45
C TYR A 25 12.29 4.54 27.55
N TYR A 26 11.78 4.04 26.45
CA TYR A 26 11.38 2.64 26.30
C TYR A 26 12.08 2.03 25.09
N ARG A 27 12.53 0.79 25.20
CA ARG A 27 13.08 0.00 24.11
C ARG A 27 12.25 -1.27 23.97
N GLY A 28 11.42 -1.30 22.94
CA GLY A 28 10.63 -2.47 22.56
C GLY A 28 11.50 -3.62 22.05
N GLN A 29 10.97 -4.84 22.10
CA GLN A 29 11.58 -6.03 21.50
C GLN A 29 11.44 -6.00 19.98
N ASN A 30 10.38 -5.40 19.50
CA ASN A 30 10.06 -5.17 18.10
C ASN A 30 9.09 -3.96 17.97
N GLU A 31 8.77 -3.58 16.75
CA GLU A 31 7.88 -2.46 16.44
C GLU A 31 6.46 -2.62 17.00
N ASN A 32 5.94 -3.85 17.08
CA ASN A 32 4.62 -4.12 17.67
C ASN A 32 4.61 -3.91 19.18
N ASP A 33 5.69 -4.26 19.87
CA ASP A 33 5.86 -4.04 21.29
C ASP A 33 5.97 -2.54 21.62
N GLU A 34 6.71 -1.80 20.79
CA GLU A 34 6.82 -0.35 20.87
C GLU A 34 5.46 0.33 20.68
N ALA A 35 4.70 -0.05 19.66
CA ALA A 35 3.39 0.51 19.39
C ALA A 35 2.39 0.21 20.53
N ARG A 36 2.41 -1.00 21.08
CA ARG A 36 1.58 -1.36 22.25
C ARG A 36 1.93 -0.52 23.46
N PHE A 37 3.23 -0.31 23.73
CA PHE A 37 3.68 0.54 24.83
C PHE A 37 3.14 1.97 24.66
N VAL A 38 3.25 2.55 23.48
CA VAL A 38 2.76 3.91 23.20
C VAL A 38 1.25 4.00 23.43
N VAL A 39 0.47 3.07 22.88
CA VAL A 39 -1.00 3.08 23.02
C VAL A 39 -1.41 2.88 24.49
N SER A 40 -0.77 1.95 25.21
CA SER A 40 -1.05 1.74 26.63
C SER A 40 -0.73 2.99 27.46
N SER A 41 0.39 3.65 27.17
CA SER A 41 0.78 4.89 27.86
C SER A 41 -0.22 6.02 27.63
N ILE A 42 -0.76 6.17 26.39
CA ILE A 42 -1.83 7.12 26.09
C ILE A 42 -3.07 6.81 26.95
N GLN A 43 -3.50 5.56 26.99
CA GLN A 43 -4.70 5.14 27.75
C GLN A 43 -4.51 5.37 29.25
N GLU A 44 -3.34 5.07 29.81
CA GLU A 44 -3.03 5.33 31.22
C GLU A 44 -3.06 6.82 31.56
N LEU A 45 -2.45 7.66 30.70
CA LEU A 45 -2.44 9.12 30.92
C LEU A 45 -3.84 9.72 30.82
N MET A 46 -4.67 9.25 29.92
CA MET A 46 -6.07 9.67 29.83
C MET A 46 -6.85 9.33 31.09
N GLN A 47 -6.63 8.14 31.66
CA GLN A 47 -7.31 7.71 32.90
C GLN A 47 -6.81 8.46 34.14
N SER A 48 -5.51 8.71 34.22
CA SER A 48 -4.88 9.26 35.44
C SER A 48 -4.85 10.80 35.45
N GLN A 49 -4.79 11.47 34.31
CA GLN A 49 -4.50 12.89 34.22
C GLN A 49 -5.55 13.70 33.43
N HIS A 50 -6.68 13.09 33.05
CA HIS A 50 -7.79 13.74 32.33
C HIS A 50 -7.40 14.34 30.97
N PHE A 51 -6.38 13.80 30.28
CA PHE A 51 -6.04 14.18 28.92
C PHE A 51 -7.10 13.65 27.93
N GLY A 52 -7.33 14.42 26.86
CA GLY A 52 -8.09 13.96 25.69
C GLY A 52 -7.16 13.42 24.60
N TYR A 53 -7.68 12.70 23.63
CA TYR A 53 -6.87 12.18 22.50
C TYR A 53 -6.12 13.28 21.73
N GLY A 54 -6.69 14.49 21.67
CA GLY A 54 -6.06 15.64 21.00
C GLY A 54 -4.82 16.20 21.71
N ASP A 55 -4.54 15.75 22.94
CA ASP A 55 -3.38 16.22 23.71
C ASP A 55 -2.13 15.40 23.43
N PHE A 56 -2.23 14.34 22.61
CA PHE A 56 -1.13 13.45 22.27
C PHE A 56 -0.69 13.63 20.83
N ALA A 57 0.62 13.55 20.59
CA ALA A 57 1.22 13.51 19.26
C ALA A 57 2.27 12.40 19.20
N ILE A 58 2.21 11.57 18.15
CA ILE A 58 3.19 10.54 17.86
C ILE A 58 4.03 11.00 16.69
N LEU A 59 5.35 11.10 16.90
CA LEU A 59 6.31 11.54 15.89
C LEU A 59 7.17 10.37 15.44
N TYR A 60 7.33 10.20 14.14
CA TYR A 60 8.15 9.15 13.54
C TYR A 60 9.07 9.72 12.45
N ARG A 61 10.13 9.00 12.12
CA ARG A 61 11.16 9.47 11.19
C ARG A 61 10.74 9.31 9.74
N THR A 62 10.20 8.16 9.36
CA THR A 62 9.77 7.83 8.00
C THR A 62 8.30 7.45 7.97
N ASN A 63 7.66 7.69 6.83
CA ASN A 63 6.24 7.39 6.66
C ASN A 63 5.91 5.89 6.83
N ALA A 64 6.81 5.00 6.46
CA ALA A 64 6.63 3.56 6.60
C ALA A 64 6.37 3.15 8.05
N GLN A 65 7.04 3.80 9.01
CA GLN A 65 6.88 3.51 10.46
C GLN A 65 5.46 3.76 11.00
N SER A 66 4.61 4.52 10.27
CA SER A 66 3.26 4.80 10.75
C SER A 66 2.35 3.57 10.75
N ARG A 67 2.59 2.57 9.89
CA ARG A 67 1.70 1.41 9.70
C ARG A 67 1.39 0.68 11.01
N VAL A 68 2.41 0.18 11.68
CA VAL A 68 2.24 -0.61 12.92
C VAL A 68 1.54 0.21 14.01
N MET A 69 1.85 1.51 14.08
CA MET A 69 1.20 2.43 15.00
C MET A 69 -0.28 2.62 14.65
N GLU A 70 -0.60 2.84 13.37
CA GLU A 70 -1.98 2.98 12.88
C GLU A 70 -2.81 1.73 13.17
N GLU A 71 -2.28 0.54 12.85
CA GLU A 71 -2.96 -0.74 13.12
C GLU A 71 -3.18 -0.97 14.62
N THR A 72 -2.21 -0.62 15.46
CA THR A 72 -2.33 -0.77 16.91
C THR A 72 -3.37 0.19 17.49
N LEU A 73 -3.42 1.44 17.00
CA LEU A 73 -4.43 2.43 17.38
C LEU A 73 -5.85 1.98 16.98
N VAL A 74 -6.00 1.43 15.75
CA VAL A 74 -7.27 0.87 15.26
C VAL A 74 -7.71 -0.32 16.13
N LYS A 75 -6.84 -1.29 16.39
CA LYS A 75 -7.12 -2.45 17.25
C LYS A 75 -7.51 -2.05 18.68
N ALA A 76 -6.95 -0.96 19.19
CA ALA A 76 -7.28 -0.42 20.52
C ALA A 76 -8.49 0.55 20.52
N ASN A 77 -9.16 0.76 19.37
CA ASN A 77 -10.24 1.75 19.19
C ASN A 77 -9.83 3.18 19.60
N VAL A 78 -8.58 3.56 19.39
CA VAL A 78 -8.07 4.91 19.65
C VAL A 78 -8.18 5.73 18.36
N PRO A 79 -8.97 6.82 18.35
CA PRO A 79 -9.10 7.67 17.18
C PRO A 79 -7.79 8.43 16.92
N TYR A 80 -7.40 8.55 15.66
CA TYR A 80 -6.19 9.25 15.26
C TYR A 80 -6.34 9.97 13.92
N THR A 81 -5.46 10.93 13.66
CA THR A 81 -5.35 11.64 12.38
C THR A 81 -3.90 11.72 11.95
N ILE A 82 -3.62 11.43 10.69
CA ILE A 82 -2.29 11.63 10.10
C ILE A 82 -2.17 13.08 9.66
N VAL A 83 -1.17 13.79 10.19
CA VAL A 83 -0.89 15.17 9.84
C VAL A 83 0.16 15.22 8.74
N GLY A 84 -0.17 15.85 7.60
CA GLY A 84 0.74 16.04 6.48
C GLY A 84 0.92 14.82 5.56
N GLY A 85 0.06 13.81 5.66
CA GLY A 85 0.12 12.61 4.84
C GLY A 85 -1.20 11.85 4.76
N HIS A 86 -1.14 10.66 4.16
CA HIS A 86 -2.23 9.71 4.06
C HIS A 86 -1.99 8.52 4.99
N LYS A 87 -3.06 7.87 5.43
CA LYS A 87 -2.97 6.57 6.12
C LYS A 87 -2.21 5.57 5.26
N PHE A 88 -1.56 4.60 5.86
CA PHE A 88 -0.69 3.67 5.15
C PHE A 88 -1.40 3.01 3.96
N TYR A 89 -2.57 2.42 4.18
CA TYR A 89 -3.34 1.74 3.13
C TYR A 89 -4.03 2.67 2.12
N ASP A 90 -4.06 3.99 2.38
CA ASP A 90 -4.58 5.00 1.44
C ASP A 90 -3.50 5.56 0.50
N ARG A 91 -2.23 5.21 0.72
CA ARG A 91 -1.11 5.66 -0.12
C ARG A 91 -1.23 5.06 -1.51
N LYS A 92 -0.88 5.88 -2.52
CA LYS A 92 -1.06 5.52 -3.93
C LYS A 92 -0.43 4.16 -4.28
N GLU A 93 0.84 3.98 -3.94
CA GLU A 93 1.62 2.78 -4.26
C GLU A 93 1.06 1.53 -3.58
N ILE A 94 0.55 1.66 -2.36
CA ILE A 94 -0.08 0.55 -1.63
C ILE A 94 -1.42 0.19 -2.27
N ARG A 95 -2.25 1.19 -2.57
CA ARG A 95 -3.52 0.97 -3.27
C ARG A 95 -3.32 0.40 -4.67
N ASP A 96 -2.24 0.75 -5.36
CA ASP A 96 -1.91 0.19 -6.67
C ASP A 96 -1.55 -1.30 -6.54
N LEU A 97 -0.72 -1.68 -5.56
CA LEU A 97 -0.38 -3.09 -5.29
C LEU A 97 -1.59 -3.91 -4.86
N LEU A 98 -2.40 -3.38 -3.94
CA LEU A 98 -3.64 -4.04 -3.53
C LEU A 98 -4.58 -4.24 -4.73
N ALA A 99 -4.71 -3.26 -5.62
CA ALA A 99 -5.54 -3.39 -6.82
C ALA A 99 -4.99 -4.45 -7.79
N TYR A 100 -3.67 -4.58 -7.96
CA TYR A 100 -3.08 -5.68 -8.72
C TYR A 100 -3.42 -7.03 -8.10
N LEU A 101 -3.20 -7.20 -6.80
CA LEU A 101 -3.51 -8.43 -6.08
C LEU A 101 -5.00 -8.76 -6.17
N THR A 102 -5.88 -7.77 -5.97
CA THR A 102 -7.33 -7.94 -6.10
C THR A 102 -7.73 -8.37 -7.51
N LEU A 103 -7.20 -7.72 -8.56
CA LEU A 103 -7.50 -8.08 -9.95
C LEU A 103 -7.04 -9.50 -10.32
N ILE A 104 -5.91 -9.93 -9.76
CA ILE A 104 -5.39 -11.29 -9.95
C ILE A 104 -6.31 -12.33 -9.28
N ALA A 105 -6.78 -12.03 -8.04
CA ALA A 105 -7.70 -12.89 -7.29
C ALA A 105 -9.12 -12.87 -7.85
N ASN A 106 -9.57 -11.70 -8.34
CA ASN A 106 -10.90 -11.49 -8.91
C ASN A 106 -10.81 -10.79 -10.28
N PRO A 107 -10.70 -11.54 -11.37
CA PRO A 107 -10.59 -10.99 -12.74
C PRO A 107 -11.77 -10.13 -13.20
N ALA A 108 -12.91 -10.18 -12.50
CA ALA A 108 -14.10 -9.40 -12.82
C ALA A 108 -14.12 -8.03 -12.13
N ASP A 109 -13.13 -7.69 -11.30
CA ASP A 109 -13.07 -6.40 -10.60
C ASP A 109 -12.63 -5.27 -11.54
N ALA A 110 -13.61 -4.58 -12.10
CA ALA A 110 -13.41 -3.44 -12.97
C ALA A 110 -12.72 -2.26 -12.27
N ILE A 111 -12.97 -2.03 -10.97
CA ILE A 111 -12.38 -0.92 -10.21
C ILE A 111 -10.86 -1.12 -10.10
N SER A 112 -10.43 -2.31 -9.74
CA SER A 112 -9.01 -2.64 -9.67
C SER A 112 -8.36 -2.60 -11.05
N LEU A 113 -9.04 -3.10 -12.10
CA LEU A 113 -8.53 -3.03 -13.47
C LEU A 113 -8.31 -1.56 -13.90
N GLU A 114 -9.31 -0.70 -13.76
CA GLU A 114 -9.20 0.71 -14.13
C GLU A 114 -8.06 1.41 -13.40
N ARG A 115 -7.83 1.05 -12.15
CA ARG A 115 -6.76 1.61 -11.36
C ARG A 115 -5.38 1.25 -11.90
N VAL A 116 -5.15 0.01 -12.31
CA VAL A 116 -3.80 -0.49 -12.60
C VAL A 116 -3.48 -0.62 -14.09
N ILE A 117 -4.46 -0.60 -14.98
CA ILE A 117 -4.23 -0.80 -16.42
C ILE A 117 -3.25 0.20 -17.03
N ASN A 118 -3.19 1.42 -16.50
CA ASN A 118 -2.24 2.46 -16.92
C ASN A 118 -1.27 2.89 -15.78
N GLU A 119 -1.05 2.02 -14.81
CA GLU A 119 -0.12 2.24 -13.71
C GLU A 119 0.79 1.02 -13.54
N PRO A 120 2.08 1.07 -13.86
CA PRO A 120 2.79 2.22 -14.47
C PRO A 120 2.25 2.65 -15.83
N LYS A 121 2.57 3.89 -16.24
CA LYS A 121 2.04 4.46 -17.49
C LYS A 121 2.34 3.59 -18.71
N ARG A 122 1.29 3.16 -19.43
CA ARG A 122 1.35 2.37 -20.68
C ARG A 122 0.82 3.13 -21.88
N GLY A 123 0.38 4.39 -21.70
CA GLY A 123 -0.21 5.19 -22.76
C GLY A 123 -1.68 4.86 -23.03
N ILE A 124 -2.36 4.22 -22.09
CA ILE A 124 -3.79 3.94 -22.15
C ILE A 124 -4.52 5.13 -21.51
N GLY A 125 -5.22 5.91 -22.34
CA GLY A 125 -5.97 7.06 -21.88
C GLY A 125 -7.43 6.71 -21.55
N SER A 126 -8.14 7.64 -20.89
CA SER A 126 -9.55 7.49 -20.50
C SER A 126 -10.48 7.12 -21.68
N GLY A 127 -10.30 7.77 -22.83
CA GLY A 127 -11.10 7.45 -24.02
C GLY A 127 -10.88 6.02 -24.56
N SER A 128 -9.71 5.41 -24.32
CA SER A 128 -9.47 4.00 -24.68
C SER A 128 -10.13 3.06 -23.66
N LEU A 129 -10.17 3.47 -22.38
CA LEU A 129 -10.86 2.72 -21.33
C LEU A 129 -12.37 2.73 -21.52
N GLU A 130 -12.96 3.88 -21.87
CA GLU A 130 -14.39 3.98 -22.21
C GLU A 130 -14.77 3.04 -23.35
N LYS A 131 -13.94 2.99 -24.40
CA LYS A 131 -14.14 2.07 -25.52
C LYS A 131 -13.98 0.60 -25.12
N LEU A 132 -13.02 0.29 -24.25
CA LEU A 132 -12.84 -1.06 -23.72
C LEU A 132 -14.06 -1.49 -22.90
N ARG A 133 -14.59 -0.61 -22.07
CA ARG A 133 -15.82 -0.85 -21.31
C ARG A 133 -17.02 -1.07 -22.23
N GLY A 134 -17.22 -0.21 -23.23
CA GLY A 134 -18.27 -0.40 -24.23
C GLY A 134 -18.16 -1.74 -24.94
N PHE A 135 -16.94 -2.14 -25.33
CA PHE A 135 -16.68 -3.43 -25.95
C PHE A 135 -16.96 -4.62 -24.99
N ALA A 136 -16.66 -4.49 -23.71
CA ALA A 136 -17.00 -5.46 -22.68
C ALA A 136 -18.52 -5.62 -22.54
N ASP A 137 -19.24 -4.50 -22.41
CA ASP A 137 -20.70 -4.46 -22.25
C ASP A 137 -21.44 -5.08 -23.45
N GLU A 138 -21.00 -4.75 -24.68
CA GLU A 138 -21.59 -5.29 -25.92
C GLU A 138 -21.48 -6.84 -26.01
N ASN A 139 -20.42 -7.41 -25.41
CA ASN A 139 -20.17 -8.85 -25.45
C ASN A 139 -20.57 -9.56 -24.15
N GLY A 140 -21.01 -8.85 -23.12
CA GLY A 140 -21.33 -9.43 -21.79
C GLY A 140 -20.10 -9.99 -21.09
N TRP A 141 -18.93 -9.38 -21.30
CA TRP A 141 -17.63 -9.78 -20.73
C TRP A 141 -17.22 -8.91 -19.57
N SER A 142 -16.30 -9.42 -18.75
CA SER A 142 -15.53 -8.57 -17.85
C SER A 142 -14.60 -7.64 -18.64
N GLU A 143 -14.19 -6.50 -18.05
CA GLU A 143 -13.24 -5.61 -18.73
C GLU A 143 -11.89 -6.29 -18.99
N LEU A 144 -11.48 -7.24 -18.13
CA LEU A 144 -10.26 -8.03 -18.34
C LEU A 144 -10.44 -9.01 -19.53
N ASP A 145 -11.59 -9.68 -19.65
CA ASP A 145 -11.86 -10.54 -20.82
C ASP A 145 -11.93 -9.72 -22.11
N ALA A 146 -12.51 -8.54 -22.05
CA ALA A 146 -12.47 -7.61 -23.17
C ALA A 146 -11.04 -7.16 -23.52
N ALA A 147 -10.19 -6.94 -22.52
CA ALA A 147 -8.79 -6.62 -22.72
C ALA A 147 -8.01 -7.78 -23.37
N LYS A 148 -8.31 -9.04 -23.00
CA LYS A 148 -7.74 -10.24 -23.62
C LYS A 148 -8.14 -10.38 -25.10
N ASN A 149 -9.34 -9.94 -25.44
CA ASN A 149 -9.91 -10.00 -26.79
C ASN A 149 -9.85 -8.67 -27.55
N VAL A 150 -9.05 -7.71 -27.10
CA VAL A 150 -9.01 -6.34 -27.62
C VAL A 150 -8.60 -6.25 -29.09
N ASP A 151 -7.97 -7.28 -29.66
CA ASP A 151 -7.52 -7.30 -31.05
C ASP A 151 -8.68 -7.22 -32.06
N VAL A 152 -9.88 -7.66 -31.70
CA VAL A 152 -11.09 -7.56 -32.53
C VAL A 152 -11.90 -6.29 -32.23
N ALA A 153 -11.52 -5.46 -31.29
CA ALA A 153 -12.17 -4.20 -30.94
C ALA A 153 -11.74 -3.09 -31.92
N ASN A 154 -12.52 -2.88 -33.00
CA ASN A 154 -12.17 -1.96 -34.09
C ASN A 154 -12.11 -0.48 -33.69
N GLU A 155 -12.83 -0.08 -32.64
CA GLU A 155 -12.91 1.31 -32.18
C GLU A 155 -11.67 1.75 -31.36
N ILE A 156 -10.86 0.80 -30.86
CA ILE A 156 -9.66 1.10 -30.10
C ILE A 156 -8.48 1.27 -31.07
N SER A 157 -7.71 2.36 -30.91
CA SER A 157 -6.55 2.62 -31.78
C SER A 157 -5.47 1.55 -31.61
N GLY A 158 -4.73 1.25 -32.70
CA GLY A 158 -3.72 0.19 -32.72
C GLY A 158 -2.67 0.29 -31.59
N ARG A 159 -2.22 1.52 -31.25
CA ARG A 159 -1.28 1.74 -30.14
C ARG A 159 -1.92 1.40 -28.78
N ALA A 160 -3.13 1.86 -28.51
CA ALA A 160 -3.83 1.55 -27.29
C ALA A 160 -4.18 0.07 -27.19
N ARG A 161 -4.57 -0.55 -28.32
CA ARG A 161 -4.86 -1.98 -28.44
C ARG A 161 -3.65 -2.81 -28.02
N GLY A 162 -2.46 -2.54 -28.57
CA GLY A 162 -1.24 -3.23 -28.19
C GLY A 162 -0.88 -3.07 -26.70
N ALA A 163 -1.11 -1.88 -26.14
CA ALA A 163 -0.86 -1.64 -24.72
C ALA A 163 -1.86 -2.40 -23.81
N ILE A 164 -3.14 -2.45 -24.18
CA ILE A 164 -4.19 -3.18 -23.46
C ILE A 164 -3.95 -4.68 -23.55
N SER A 165 -3.64 -5.23 -24.73
CA SER A 165 -3.30 -6.64 -24.93
C SER A 165 -2.07 -7.05 -24.13
N GLY A 166 -1.02 -6.20 -24.11
CA GLY A 166 0.17 -6.41 -23.31
C GLY A 166 -0.11 -6.42 -21.80
N PHE A 167 -1.01 -5.54 -21.33
CA PHE A 167 -1.47 -5.55 -19.94
C PHE A 167 -2.21 -6.85 -19.61
N ALA A 168 -3.19 -7.26 -20.44
CA ALA A 168 -3.94 -8.49 -20.23
C ALA A 168 -3.01 -9.71 -20.18
N THR A 169 -2.04 -9.81 -21.09
CA THR A 169 -1.01 -10.87 -21.07
C THR A 169 -0.18 -10.85 -19.78
N THR A 170 0.11 -9.65 -19.23
CA THR A 170 0.82 -9.53 -17.97
C THR A 170 -0.02 -10.07 -16.80
N ILE A 171 -1.31 -9.75 -16.75
CA ILE A 171 -2.22 -10.26 -15.72
C ILE A 171 -2.35 -11.78 -15.81
N ASP A 172 -2.49 -12.35 -17.01
CA ASP A 172 -2.57 -13.82 -17.19
C ASP A 172 -1.33 -14.52 -16.62
N LYS A 173 -0.14 -14.03 -16.92
CA LYS A 173 1.11 -14.56 -16.34
C LYS A 173 1.14 -14.47 -14.82
N LEU A 174 0.69 -13.34 -14.26
CA LEU A 174 0.65 -13.16 -12.81
C LEU A 174 -0.39 -14.07 -12.15
N GLN A 175 -1.51 -14.39 -12.82
CA GLN A 175 -2.48 -15.39 -12.36
C GLN A 175 -1.88 -16.80 -12.33
N GLU A 176 -1.08 -17.17 -13.33
CA GLU A 176 -0.34 -18.45 -13.34
C GLU A 176 0.66 -18.51 -12.18
N VAL A 177 1.39 -17.43 -11.91
CA VAL A 177 2.30 -17.33 -10.77
C VAL A 177 1.54 -17.45 -9.45
N ALA A 178 0.42 -16.75 -9.29
CA ALA A 178 -0.39 -16.75 -8.07
C ALA A 178 -0.85 -18.14 -7.63
N ALA A 179 -1.04 -19.06 -8.57
CA ALA A 179 -1.47 -20.44 -8.28
C ALA A 179 -0.43 -21.25 -7.47
N HIS A 180 0.84 -20.82 -7.45
CA HIS A 180 1.95 -21.59 -6.88
C HIS A 180 2.88 -20.74 -5.98
N SER A 181 2.57 -19.47 -5.76
CA SER A 181 3.42 -18.53 -5.02
C SER A 181 2.80 -18.13 -3.69
N THR A 182 3.62 -17.63 -2.79
CA THR A 182 3.18 -16.89 -1.62
C THR A 182 2.66 -15.51 -2.03
N VAL A 183 1.95 -14.81 -1.14
CA VAL A 183 1.50 -13.44 -1.42
C VAL A 183 2.69 -12.50 -1.60
N THR A 184 3.74 -12.71 -0.83
CA THR A 184 4.98 -11.93 -0.94
C THR A 184 5.64 -12.12 -2.30
N GLU A 185 5.85 -13.36 -2.72
CA GLU A 185 6.44 -13.67 -4.03
C GLU A 185 5.61 -13.09 -5.17
N LEU A 186 4.28 -13.18 -5.08
CA LEU A 186 3.39 -12.58 -6.07
C LEU A 186 3.52 -11.05 -6.10
N ALA A 187 3.55 -10.39 -4.94
CA ALA A 187 3.71 -8.93 -4.86
C ALA A 187 5.06 -8.48 -5.46
N GLU A 188 6.14 -9.21 -5.18
CA GLU A 188 7.45 -8.97 -5.79
C GLU A 188 7.41 -9.17 -7.32
N GLN A 189 6.75 -10.22 -7.81
CA GLN A 189 6.57 -10.47 -9.23
C GLN A 189 5.73 -9.39 -9.93
N ILE A 190 4.69 -8.86 -9.26
CA ILE A 190 3.92 -7.72 -9.76
C ILE A 190 4.85 -6.51 -9.95
N LEU A 191 5.63 -6.16 -8.94
CA LEU A 191 6.55 -5.01 -8.96
C LEU A 191 7.59 -5.11 -10.08
N ASP A 192 8.13 -6.31 -10.31
CA ASP A 192 9.16 -6.58 -11.31
C ASP A 192 8.55 -6.63 -12.72
N THR A 193 7.56 -7.50 -12.95
CA THR A 193 6.95 -7.75 -14.27
C THR A 193 6.28 -6.50 -14.85
N THR A 194 5.66 -5.68 -13.99
CA THR A 194 5.03 -4.42 -14.43
C THR A 194 6.04 -3.29 -14.62
N GLY A 195 7.25 -3.42 -14.09
CA GLY A 195 8.26 -2.37 -14.04
C GLY A 195 7.96 -1.27 -13.01
N TYR A 196 7.03 -1.50 -12.07
CA TYR A 196 6.62 -0.50 -11.09
C TYR A 196 7.82 -0.03 -10.24
N MET A 197 8.56 -0.97 -9.67
CA MET A 197 9.75 -0.68 -8.86
C MET A 197 10.86 -0.02 -9.70
N ALA A 198 11.06 -0.46 -10.94
CA ALA A 198 12.07 0.10 -11.83
C ALA A 198 11.77 1.58 -12.16
N ASN A 199 10.51 1.93 -12.39
CA ASN A 199 10.08 3.31 -12.64
C ASN A 199 10.29 4.22 -11.42
N LEU A 200 10.00 3.74 -10.22
CA LEU A 200 10.27 4.50 -8.99
C LEU A 200 11.78 4.75 -8.82
N LYS A 201 12.61 3.71 -8.96
CA LYS A 201 14.08 3.83 -8.87
C LYS A 201 14.66 4.76 -9.92
N ALA A 202 14.09 4.80 -11.11
CA ALA A 202 14.54 5.69 -12.19
C ALA A 202 14.24 7.18 -11.91
N SER A 203 13.19 7.47 -11.14
CA SER A 203 12.78 8.85 -10.82
C SER A 203 13.79 9.61 -9.94
N ARG A 204 14.55 8.93 -9.08
CA ARG A 204 15.55 9.51 -8.16
C ARG A 204 15.05 10.70 -7.34
N SER A 205 13.75 10.80 -7.09
CA SER A 205 13.14 11.86 -6.28
C SER A 205 12.93 11.37 -4.84
N LEU A 206 12.95 12.30 -3.89
CA LEU A 206 12.64 11.97 -2.48
C LEU A 206 11.25 11.32 -2.33
N GLU A 207 10.29 11.75 -3.17
CA GLU A 207 8.96 11.14 -3.20
C GLU A 207 9.01 9.67 -3.64
N ALA A 208 9.83 9.36 -4.66
CA ALA A 208 10.01 7.99 -5.11
C ALA A 208 10.71 7.12 -4.05
N GLU A 209 11.71 7.66 -3.34
CA GLU A 209 12.36 6.98 -2.23
C GLU A 209 11.34 6.64 -1.12
N THR A 210 10.50 7.60 -0.73
CA THR A 210 9.43 7.36 0.25
C THR A 210 8.44 6.29 -0.21
N ARG A 211 8.09 6.27 -1.49
CA ARG A 211 7.20 5.23 -2.05
C ARG A 211 7.86 3.86 -2.04
N ILE A 212 9.16 3.77 -2.30
CA ILE A 212 9.92 2.52 -2.21
C ILE A 212 9.91 2.01 -0.76
N GLU A 213 10.19 2.85 0.23
CA GLU A 213 10.10 2.49 1.65
C GLU A 213 8.70 1.96 2.03
N ASN A 214 7.63 2.59 1.53
CA ASN A 214 6.26 2.15 1.76
C ASN A 214 5.97 0.77 1.14
N ILE A 215 6.49 0.51 -0.06
CA ILE A 215 6.38 -0.80 -0.73
C ILE A 215 7.15 -1.88 0.06
N GLU A 216 8.36 -1.60 0.52
CA GLU A 216 9.15 -2.51 1.35
C GLU A 216 8.42 -2.85 2.66
N GLU A 217 7.78 -1.85 3.27
CA GLU A 217 6.93 -2.06 4.45
C GLU A 217 5.71 -2.95 4.13
N PHE A 218 5.08 -2.75 2.97
CA PHE A 218 3.97 -3.60 2.53
C PHE A 218 4.42 -5.06 2.29
N LEU A 219 5.59 -5.27 1.71
CA LEU A 219 6.17 -6.61 1.56
C LEU A 219 6.44 -7.27 2.93
N SER A 220 6.72 -6.49 3.98
CA SER A 220 6.82 -7.02 5.33
C SER A 220 5.46 -7.50 5.86
N VAL A 221 4.36 -6.83 5.49
CA VAL A 221 2.99 -7.29 5.82
C VAL A 221 2.66 -8.61 5.13
N THR A 222 2.92 -8.69 3.82
CA THR A 222 2.66 -9.93 3.06
C THR A 222 3.47 -11.10 3.62
N LYS A 223 4.73 -10.85 3.99
CA LYS A 223 5.58 -11.86 4.62
C LYS A 223 5.05 -12.31 5.98
N GLN A 224 4.59 -11.39 6.83
CA GLN A 224 3.97 -11.74 8.10
C GLN A 224 2.73 -12.62 7.89
N PHE A 225 1.92 -12.31 6.87
CA PHE A 225 0.78 -13.15 6.51
C PHE A 225 1.25 -14.54 6.06
N ASP A 226 2.22 -14.63 5.13
CA ASP A 226 2.74 -15.89 4.61
C ASP A 226 3.35 -16.78 5.70
N ASP A 227 4.07 -16.18 6.67
CA ASP A 227 4.69 -16.88 7.78
C ASP A 227 3.67 -17.51 8.77
N HIS A 228 2.44 -16.98 8.81
CA HIS A 228 1.36 -17.45 9.69
C HIS A 228 0.23 -18.17 8.93
N TYR A 229 0.32 -18.27 7.60
CA TYR A 229 -0.70 -18.88 6.77
C TYR A 229 -0.72 -20.39 6.91
N ASP A 230 -1.84 -20.92 7.39
CA ASP A 230 -2.09 -22.37 7.46
C ASP A 230 -3.06 -22.78 6.36
N VAL A 231 -2.61 -23.67 5.47
CA VAL A 231 -3.41 -24.19 4.35
C VAL A 231 -4.58 -25.04 4.85
N GLU A 232 -4.45 -25.71 6.01
CA GLU A 232 -5.51 -26.57 6.56
C GLU A 232 -6.64 -25.75 7.19
N GLU A 233 -6.37 -24.50 7.60
CA GLU A 233 -7.36 -23.57 8.16
C GLU A 233 -7.94 -22.61 7.10
N SER A 234 -7.48 -22.70 5.85
CA SER A 234 -7.91 -21.82 4.76
C SER A 234 -9.30 -22.15 4.23
N ASP A 235 -10.17 -21.15 4.17
CA ASP A 235 -11.54 -21.29 3.67
C ASP A 235 -11.62 -21.31 2.12
N SER A 236 -10.63 -20.71 1.42
CA SER A 236 -10.76 -20.42 -0.02
C SER A 236 -9.86 -21.25 -0.94
N ASN A 237 -8.91 -22.00 -0.43
CA ASN A 237 -7.81 -22.60 -1.21
C ASN A 237 -7.06 -21.59 -2.14
N ASN A 238 -7.22 -20.30 -1.90
CA ASN A 238 -6.56 -19.23 -2.64
C ASN A 238 -5.93 -18.24 -1.67
N ARG A 239 -4.63 -18.37 -1.49
CA ARG A 239 -3.85 -17.58 -0.54
C ARG A 239 -4.03 -16.06 -0.73
N VAL A 240 -4.21 -15.61 -1.97
CA VAL A 240 -4.42 -14.16 -2.26
C VAL A 240 -5.80 -13.72 -1.80
N VAL A 241 -6.84 -14.55 -1.94
CA VAL A 241 -8.18 -14.25 -1.44
C VAL A 241 -8.16 -14.19 0.09
N ASP A 242 -7.49 -15.14 0.74
CA ASP A 242 -7.37 -15.18 2.20
C ASP A 242 -6.57 -14.02 2.78
N PHE A 243 -5.67 -13.42 1.99
CA PHE A 243 -4.95 -12.21 2.39
C PHE A 243 -5.88 -10.99 2.56
N PHE A 244 -7.03 -10.98 1.88
CA PHE A 244 -8.03 -9.91 1.96
C PHE A 244 -9.17 -10.19 2.96
N GLY A 245 -9.30 -11.43 3.47
CA GLY A 245 -10.31 -11.85 4.47
C GLY A 245 -9.90 -11.54 5.85
#